data_cb13fd84ce533fa5a35df5c50aeeeb3d
#
_entry.id   cb13fd84ce533fa5a35df5c50aeeeb3d
#
_cell.length_a   1.000
_cell.length_b   1.000
_cell.length_c   1.000
_cell.angle_alpha   90.00
_cell.angle_beta   90.00
_cell.angle_gamma   90.00
#
_symmetry.space_group_name_H-M   'P 1'
#
loop_
_entity.id
_entity.type
_entity.pdbx_description
1 polymer ?
#
loop_
_entity_poly.entity_id
_entity_poly.type
_entity_poly.pdbx_seq_one_letter_code
_entity_poly.pdbx_strand_id
1 'polypeptide(L)'
;MPIVSPLKFRTDMQVPNATAGGTSTSLFTIVASGIQAGSGSSVTRTYRVAMENLNTLYKRLSASGAKILSVSPAVEDIPTAPAAASSAPAPKAVTTTPASAPAPKKPHANVPVNTYKPKTPFMGTVTENYALVKDGGIGRVQHITFDLSGGDPQLEYVEGQSIGIIPEGEDAKGKPHKLRLYSIASTRHGDDLKDNTVSLCVRQLEYKNEDGEKIYGVCSTYLCDIEPGTKVKITGPVGKEMLLPEDEDANIIMLATGTGIAPMRTYLRRMFETRERDANGWTFRGKAWLFMGAPKTPNLLYDADFEHYEREFPDNFRYTKAISREQQNTKGGRMYIQDRVLEHADEIFSMIENPKTHVYMCGLRGMEPGIDEAMTAAAAAKGLDWSELRPQLKKADRWHVETY
;
A
#
# COMPACT_ATOMS: atom_id res chain seq x y z
N MET A 1 -14.52 5.46 40.25
CA MET A 1 -14.34 4.47 39.17
C MET A 1 -15.61 3.64 39.09
N PRO A 2 -16.39 3.70 38.02
CA PRO A 2 -17.50 2.77 37.84
C PRO A 2 -16.99 1.49 37.19
N ILE A 3 -17.29 0.40 37.84
CA ILE A 3 -17.05 -0.97 37.38
C ILE A 3 -17.98 -1.24 36.21
N VAL A 4 -17.43 -1.41 35.00
CA VAL A 4 -18.21 -1.81 33.82
C VAL A 4 -18.48 -3.31 33.93
N SER A 5 -19.73 -3.66 34.20
CA SER A 5 -20.21 -5.05 34.18
C SER A 5 -20.12 -5.65 32.78
N PRO A 6 -19.74 -6.93 32.63
CA PRO A 6 -19.68 -7.59 31.32
C PRO A 6 -21.09 -7.72 30.72
N LEU A 7 -21.26 -7.19 29.52
CA LEU A 7 -22.51 -7.24 28.77
C LEU A 7 -22.86 -8.68 28.41
N LYS A 8 -24.02 -9.13 28.92
CA LYS A 8 -24.65 -10.43 28.59
C LYS A 8 -25.16 -10.37 27.14
N PHE A 9 -24.84 -11.39 26.36
CA PHE A 9 -25.54 -11.61 25.08
C PHE A 9 -27.03 -11.84 25.40
N ARG A 10 -27.91 -10.93 24.94
CA ARG A 10 -29.33 -11.17 24.95
C ARG A 10 -29.72 -12.18 23.88
N THR A 11 -30.48 -13.19 24.26
CA THR A 11 -30.96 -14.30 23.41
C THR A 11 -32.04 -13.89 22.40
N ASP A 12 -32.53 -12.65 22.47
CA ASP A 12 -33.78 -12.25 21.80
C ASP A 12 -33.60 -11.18 20.74
N MET A 13 -32.48 -11.17 20.01
CA MET A 13 -32.36 -10.30 18.83
C MET A 13 -32.98 -10.95 17.62
N GLN A 14 -34.32 -10.77 17.45
CA GLN A 14 -35.01 -10.99 16.19
C GLN A 14 -34.53 -9.97 15.17
N VAL A 15 -34.08 -10.47 14.02
CA VAL A 15 -33.84 -9.66 12.83
C VAL A 15 -35.20 -9.38 12.21
N PRO A 16 -35.55 -8.14 11.81
CA PRO A 16 -36.82 -7.89 11.10
C PRO A 16 -36.87 -8.70 9.81
N ASN A 17 -37.92 -9.49 9.62
CA ASN A 17 -38.16 -10.18 8.35
C ASN A 17 -38.36 -9.13 7.25
N ALA A 18 -37.63 -9.29 6.15
CA ALA A 18 -37.81 -8.52 4.93
C ALA A 18 -39.15 -8.92 4.29
N THR A 19 -40.08 -7.96 4.22
CA THR A 19 -41.28 -8.06 3.41
C THR A 19 -40.92 -7.95 1.93
N ALA A 20 -41.46 -8.84 1.14
CA ALA A 20 -41.22 -8.96 -0.30
C ALA A 20 -41.67 -7.70 -1.06
N GLY A 21 -40.69 -7.06 -1.72
CA GLY A 21 -40.88 -5.99 -2.69
C GLY A 21 -39.58 -5.84 -3.48
N GLY A 22 -39.58 -6.29 -4.74
CA GLY A 22 -38.43 -6.58 -5.59
C GLY A 22 -37.40 -5.47 -5.79
N THR A 23 -36.29 -5.59 -5.10
CA THR A 23 -34.94 -5.15 -5.51
C THR A 23 -33.98 -6.20 -4.96
N SER A 24 -33.07 -6.72 -5.80
CA SER A 24 -32.06 -7.70 -5.39
C SER A 24 -31.16 -7.09 -4.32
N THR A 25 -31.47 -7.33 -3.06
CA THR A 25 -30.69 -6.84 -1.91
C THR A 25 -29.61 -7.85 -1.64
N SER A 26 -28.37 -7.51 -1.97
CA SER A 26 -27.19 -8.36 -1.68
C SER A 26 -27.09 -8.63 -0.18
N LEU A 27 -27.15 -9.91 0.22
CA LEU A 27 -26.99 -10.36 1.59
C LEU A 27 -25.52 -10.62 1.91
N PHE A 28 -25.10 -10.29 3.12
CA PHE A 28 -23.76 -10.54 3.63
C PHE A 28 -23.80 -11.41 4.88
N THR A 29 -22.75 -12.20 5.06
CA THR A 29 -22.52 -13.03 6.24
C THR A 29 -21.38 -12.43 7.06
N ILE A 30 -21.63 -12.12 8.35
CA ILE A 30 -20.60 -11.74 9.33
C ILE A 30 -20.39 -12.91 10.27
N VAL A 31 -19.15 -13.37 10.41
CA VAL A 31 -18.75 -14.36 11.43
C VAL A 31 -18.01 -13.60 12.54
N ALA A 32 -18.50 -13.70 13.76
CA ALA A 32 -17.90 -13.02 14.92
C ALA A 32 -17.75 -13.98 16.11
N SER A 33 -16.66 -13.86 16.88
CA SER A 33 -16.43 -14.58 18.14
C SER A 33 -16.55 -13.62 19.33
N GLY A 34 -17.18 -14.09 20.42
CA GLY A 34 -17.31 -13.36 21.68
C GLY A 34 -17.25 -14.30 22.89
N ILE A 35 -17.04 -13.75 24.08
CA ILE A 35 -17.03 -14.52 25.33
C ILE A 35 -18.47 -14.76 25.77
N GLN A 36 -18.83 -16.03 26.02
CA GLN A 36 -20.14 -16.37 26.55
C GLN A 36 -20.21 -16.04 28.04
N ALA A 37 -21.25 -15.28 28.43
CA ALA A 37 -21.45 -14.93 29.83
C ALA A 37 -21.61 -16.20 30.71
N GLY A 38 -20.71 -16.40 31.65
CA GLY A 38 -20.78 -17.47 32.67
C GLY A 38 -19.94 -18.71 32.41
N SER A 39 -19.31 -18.90 31.23
CA SER A 39 -18.50 -20.10 30.93
C SER A 39 -17.02 -19.84 30.62
N GLY A 40 -16.62 -18.60 30.43
CA GLY A 40 -15.25 -18.24 30.00
C GLY A 40 -14.86 -18.75 28.60
N SER A 41 -15.76 -19.45 27.90
CA SER A 41 -15.52 -20.01 26.56
C SER A 41 -15.85 -19.02 25.47
N SER A 42 -15.07 -19.01 24.40
CA SER A 42 -15.36 -18.21 23.23
C SER A 42 -16.34 -18.95 22.31
N VAL A 43 -17.40 -18.24 21.88
CA VAL A 43 -18.42 -18.78 20.97
C VAL A 43 -18.37 -17.98 19.67
N THR A 44 -18.36 -18.71 18.55
CA THR A 44 -18.44 -18.10 17.21
C THR A 44 -19.90 -18.08 16.73
N ARG A 45 -20.35 -16.95 16.22
CA ARG A 45 -21.72 -16.80 15.66
C ARG A 45 -21.63 -16.21 14.26
N THR A 46 -22.57 -16.65 13.42
CA THR A 46 -22.74 -16.18 12.05
C THR A 46 -24.02 -15.36 11.93
N TYR A 47 -23.92 -14.18 11.34
CA TYR A 47 -25.04 -13.26 11.11
C TYR A 47 -25.20 -13.02 9.61
N ARG A 48 -26.43 -13.10 9.11
CA ARG A 48 -26.77 -12.72 7.72
C ARG A 48 -27.45 -11.36 7.76
N VAL A 49 -27.01 -10.42 6.92
CA VAL A 49 -27.49 -9.03 6.94
C VAL A 49 -27.48 -8.44 5.53
N ALA A 50 -28.50 -7.64 5.20
CA ALA A 50 -28.52 -6.89 3.95
C ALA A 50 -27.40 -5.84 3.91
N MET A 51 -26.88 -5.53 2.72
CA MET A 51 -25.78 -4.58 2.49
C MET A 51 -26.00 -3.24 3.21
N GLU A 52 -27.20 -2.70 3.16
CA GLU A 52 -27.59 -1.45 3.80
C GLU A 52 -27.42 -1.44 5.32
N ASN A 53 -27.55 -2.60 5.96
CA ASN A 53 -27.43 -2.77 7.42
C ASN A 53 -26.07 -3.33 7.86
N LEU A 54 -25.19 -3.66 6.92
CA LEU A 54 -23.88 -4.29 7.17
C LEU A 54 -23.02 -3.44 8.13
N ASN A 55 -22.86 -2.17 7.84
CA ASN A 55 -22.07 -1.24 8.66
C ASN A 55 -22.64 -1.05 10.08
N THR A 56 -23.96 -1.04 10.20
CA THR A 56 -24.63 -0.90 11.49
C THR A 56 -24.40 -2.12 12.37
N LEU A 57 -24.53 -3.32 11.80
CA LEU A 57 -24.28 -4.58 12.52
C LEU A 57 -22.80 -4.74 12.87
N TYR A 58 -21.90 -4.43 11.94
CA TYR A 58 -20.46 -4.45 12.17
C TYR A 58 -20.04 -3.58 13.36
N LYS A 59 -20.47 -2.31 13.37
CA LYS A 59 -20.21 -1.37 14.49
C LYS A 59 -20.77 -1.87 15.82
N ARG A 60 -21.95 -2.47 15.79
CA ARG A 60 -22.63 -3.01 16.98
C ARG A 60 -21.88 -4.21 17.57
N LEU A 61 -21.43 -5.15 16.73
CA LEU A 61 -20.63 -6.30 17.16
C LEU A 61 -19.28 -5.86 17.70
N SER A 62 -18.60 -4.94 17.03
CA SER A 62 -17.32 -4.38 17.50
C SER A 62 -17.46 -3.63 18.84
N ALA A 63 -18.53 -2.83 19.01
CA ALA A 63 -18.79 -2.11 20.26
C ALA A 63 -19.16 -3.05 21.42
N SER A 64 -19.69 -4.25 21.14
CA SER A 64 -19.94 -5.29 22.15
C SER A 64 -18.70 -6.11 22.54
N GLY A 65 -17.53 -5.78 22.01
CA GLY A 65 -16.28 -6.51 22.27
C GLY A 65 -16.15 -7.83 21.51
N ALA A 66 -17.02 -8.11 20.54
CA ALA A 66 -16.91 -9.28 19.68
C ALA A 66 -15.78 -9.08 18.65
N LYS A 67 -14.96 -10.10 18.46
CA LYS A 67 -13.93 -10.14 17.40
C LYS A 67 -14.58 -10.58 16.11
N ILE A 68 -14.60 -9.70 15.09
CA ILE A 68 -15.05 -10.06 13.75
C ILE A 68 -14.00 -10.94 13.10
N LEU A 69 -14.42 -12.12 12.65
CA LEU A 69 -13.55 -13.13 12.02
C LEU A 69 -13.59 -13.04 10.50
N SER A 70 -14.79 -12.84 9.92
CA SER A 70 -14.96 -12.65 8.49
C SER A 70 -16.24 -11.89 8.17
N VAL A 71 -16.26 -11.23 7.01
CA VAL A 71 -17.45 -10.64 6.37
C VAL A 71 -17.41 -11.07 4.91
N SER A 72 -18.44 -11.77 4.43
CA SER A 72 -18.51 -12.28 3.06
C SER A 72 -19.92 -12.13 2.50
N PRO A 73 -20.09 -12.07 1.17
CA PRO A 73 -21.41 -12.20 0.56
C PRO A 73 -22.05 -13.53 0.96
N ALA A 74 -23.36 -13.52 1.26
CA ALA A 74 -24.08 -14.75 1.56
C ALA A 74 -24.37 -15.52 0.27
N VAL A 75 -23.91 -16.76 0.19
CA VAL A 75 -24.27 -17.68 -0.92
C VAL A 75 -25.67 -18.21 -0.66
N GLU A 76 -26.57 -18.12 -1.66
CA GLU A 76 -27.87 -18.77 -1.60
C GLU A 76 -27.68 -20.27 -1.75
N ASP A 77 -28.13 -21.03 -0.75
CA ASP A 77 -28.17 -22.50 -0.81
C ASP A 77 -29.19 -22.94 -1.85
N ILE A 78 -28.73 -23.45 -2.98
CA ILE A 78 -29.57 -24.19 -3.91
C ILE A 78 -29.72 -25.61 -3.36
N PRO A 79 -30.94 -26.14 -3.14
CA PRO A 79 -31.12 -27.50 -2.63
C PRO A 79 -30.72 -28.53 -3.67
N THR A 80 -29.65 -29.28 -3.42
CA THR A 80 -29.23 -30.44 -4.21
C THR A 80 -30.03 -31.69 -3.80
N ALA A 81 -30.72 -32.29 -4.76
CA ALA A 81 -31.32 -33.58 -4.61
C ALA A 81 -30.24 -34.69 -4.58
N PRO A 82 -30.50 -35.84 -3.90
CA PRO A 82 -29.49 -36.88 -3.71
C PRO A 82 -29.26 -37.71 -4.96
N ALA A 83 -28.01 -37.81 -5.41
CA ALA A 83 -27.60 -38.71 -6.49
C ALA A 83 -27.07 -40.04 -5.93
N ALA A 84 -27.56 -41.11 -6.49
CA ALA A 84 -27.27 -42.51 -6.15
C ALA A 84 -25.84 -42.94 -6.52
N ALA A 85 -25.27 -43.81 -5.73
CA ALA A 85 -23.96 -44.41 -5.89
C ALA A 85 -23.92 -45.36 -7.10
N SER A 86 -22.86 -45.29 -7.91
CA SER A 86 -22.44 -46.38 -8.82
C SER A 86 -20.91 -46.50 -8.76
N SER A 87 -20.47 -47.67 -8.38
CA SER A 87 -19.08 -48.10 -8.25
C SER A 87 -18.54 -48.71 -9.52
N ALA A 88 -17.37 -48.28 -10.01
CA ALA A 88 -16.48 -49.11 -10.82
C ALA A 88 -15.01 -48.62 -10.67
N PRO A 89 -14.00 -49.52 -10.68
CA PRO A 89 -12.65 -49.20 -10.23
C PRO A 89 -11.77 -48.62 -11.34
N ALA A 90 -10.97 -47.60 -10.97
CA ALA A 90 -9.97 -46.96 -11.82
C ALA A 90 -8.61 -47.69 -11.80
N PRO A 91 -7.81 -47.65 -12.88
CA PRO A 91 -6.53 -48.33 -12.98
C PRO A 91 -5.43 -47.53 -12.23
N LYS A 92 -4.50 -48.29 -11.63
CA LYS A 92 -3.37 -47.79 -10.87
C LYS A 92 -2.41 -46.97 -11.74
N ALA A 93 -2.28 -45.68 -11.44
CA ALA A 93 -1.22 -44.84 -12.00
C ALA A 93 0.07 -45.04 -11.20
N VAL A 94 1.17 -45.24 -11.91
CA VAL A 94 2.54 -45.31 -11.36
C VAL A 94 2.96 -43.90 -10.96
N THR A 95 3.15 -43.68 -9.66
CA THR A 95 3.68 -42.45 -9.12
C THR A 95 5.22 -42.43 -9.29
N THR A 96 5.71 -41.68 -10.26
CA THR A 96 7.09 -41.17 -10.24
C THR A 96 7.09 -39.89 -9.46
N THR A 97 7.69 -39.89 -8.27
CA THR A 97 7.90 -38.71 -7.44
C THR A 97 8.94 -37.82 -8.12
N PRO A 98 8.62 -36.56 -8.49
CA PRO A 98 9.65 -35.62 -8.90
C PRO A 98 10.45 -35.22 -7.65
N ALA A 99 11.76 -35.26 -7.75
CA ALA A 99 12.69 -34.76 -6.73
C ALA A 99 12.29 -33.32 -6.37
N SER A 100 12.12 -33.02 -5.09
CA SER A 100 11.82 -31.70 -4.60
C SER A 100 12.91 -30.72 -5.02
N ALA A 101 12.55 -29.73 -5.83
CA ALA A 101 13.38 -28.57 -6.07
C ALA A 101 13.70 -27.89 -4.72
N PRO A 102 14.92 -27.39 -4.50
CA PRO A 102 15.25 -26.66 -3.28
C PRO A 102 14.31 -25.47 -3.14
N ALA A 103 13.76 -25.27 -1.93
CA ALA A 103 12.89 -24.14 -1.63
C ALA A 103 13.59 -22.84 -2.06
N PRO A 104 12.87 -21.92 -2.73
CA PRO A 104 13.46 -20.67 -3.18
C PRO A 104 14.02 -19.93 -1.95
N LYS A 105 15.31 -19.58 -1.99
CA LYS A 105 15.91 -18.70 -0.98
C LYS A 105 15.08 -17.44 -0.96
N LYS A 106 14.65 -16.98 0.24
CA LYS A 106 13.92 -15.72 0.38
C LYS A 106 14.76 -14.64 -0.29
N PRO A 107 14.26 -13.97 -1.34
CA PRO A 107 14.94 -12.81 -1.91
C PRO A 107 15.12 -11.80 -0.76
N HIS A 108 16.19 -11.03 -0.75
CA HIS A 108 16.43 -9.98 0.25
C HIS A 108 16.90 -10.42 1.66
N ALA A 109 17.60 -11.56 1.79
CA ALA A 109 18.13 -12.01 3.07
C ALA A 109 19.17 -11.03 3.68
N ASN A 110 19.94 -10.32 2.86
CA ASN A 110 21.07 -9.45 3.26
C ASN A 110 20.76 -7.95 3.20
N VAL A 111 19.49 -7.54 3.11
CA VAL A 111 19.12 -6.12 3.07
C VAL A 111 19.34 -5.48 4.45
N PRO A 112 20.05 -4.34 4.55
CA PRO A 112 20.31 -3.68 5.82
C PRO A 112 19.00 -3.22 6.48
N VAL A 113 18.83 -3.49 7.78
CA VAL A 113 17.68 -3.04 8.55
C VAL A 113 18.10 -2.66 9.96
N ASN A 114 17.51 -1.58 10.49
CA ASN A 114 17.71 -1.11 11.86
C ASN A 114 19.19 -0.87 12.24
N THR A 115 19.99 -0.39 11.29
CA THR A 115 21.38 0.03 11.54
C THR A 115 21.40 1.10 12.64
N TYR A 116 20.50 2.07 12.56
CA TYR A 116 20.30 3.09 13.59
C TYR A 116 18.92 2.97 14.24
N LYS A 117 18.86 3.07 15.56
CA LYS A 117 17.65 2.88 16.39
C LYS A 117 17.23 4.19 17.06
N PRO A 118 15.98 4.32 17.56
CA PRO A 118 15.53 5.54 18.24
C PRO A 118 16.38 5.97 19.45
N LYS A 119 17.02 5.01 20.15
CA LYS A 119 17.93 5.29 21.28
C LYS A 119 19.32 5.75 20.83
N THR A 120 19.73 5.38 19.64
CA THR A 120 21.03 5.69 19.03
C THR A 120 20.81 6.11 17.57
N PRO A 121 20.15 7.27 17.33
CA PRO A 121 19.88 7.73 15.97
C PRO A 121 21.17 8.21 15.30
N PHE A 122 21.21 8.12 13.98
CA PHE A 122 22.20 8.82 13.17
C PHE A 122 21.87 10.32 13.13
N MET A 123 22.88 11.18 13.12
CA MET A 123 22.71 12.64 12.99
C MET A 123 23.02 13.08 11.56
N GLY A 124 22.02 13.01 10.68
CA GLY A 124 22.13 13.48 9.30
C GLY A 124 22.12 15.01 9.22
N THR A 125 22.70 15.56 8.16
CA THR A 125 22.68 17.01 7.89
C THR A 125 21.82 17.27 6.66
N VAL A 126 20.87 18.18 6.75
CA VAL A 126 20.09 18.63 5.58
C VAL A 126 21.02 19.29 4.58
N THR A 127 21.05 18.84 3.34
CA THR A 127 21.81 19.45 2.25
C THR A 127 20.92 20.24 1.31
N GLU A 128 19.68 19.75 1.09
CA GLU A 128 18.70 20.37 0.21
C GLU A 128 17.29 20.29 0.80
N ASN A 129 16.49 21.33 0.58
CA ASN A 129 15.07 21.36 0.87
C ASN A 129 14.36 22.29 -0.12
N TYR A 130 13.60 21.72 -1.05
CA TYR A 130 12.92 22.51 -2.08
C TYR A 130 11.50 22.02 -2.36
N ALA A 131 10.65 22.94 -2.83
CA ALA A 131 9.24 22.65 -3.11
C ALA A 131 9.08 21.81 -4.38
N LEU A 132 8.23 20.79 -4.31
CA LEU A 132 7.86 19.93 -5.44
C LEU A 132 6.52 20.33 -6.07
N VAL A 133 5.61 20.93 -5.29
CA VAL A 133 4.34 21.45 -5.81
C VAL A 133 4.61 22.77 -6.51
N LYS A 134 4.22 22.84 -7.78
CA LYS A 134 4.35 24.04 -8.61
C LYS A 134 3.23 25.05 -8.31
N ASP A 135 3.38 26.29 -8.79
CA ASP A 135 2.40 27.35 -8.62
C ASP A 135 0.99 26.92 -9.08
N GLY A 136 -0.03 27.26 -8.29
CA GLY A 136 -1.41 26.85 -8.50
C GLY A 136 -1.77 25.45 -7.99
N GLY A 137 -0.80 24.71 -7.48
CA GLY A 137 -1.02 23.43 -6.82
C GLY A 137 -1.62 23.54 -5.42
N ILE A 138 -1.85 22.41 -4.77
CA ILE A 138 -2.54 22.31 -3.50
C ILE A 138 -1.63 21.66 -2.44
N GLY A 139 -1.54 22.34 -1.29
CA GLY A 139 -0.71 21.88 -0.18
C GLY A 139 0.77 22.11 -0.41
N ARG A 140 1.59 21.70 0.54
CA ARG A 140 3.03 21.85 0.53
C ARG A 140 3.69 20.47 0.52
N VAL A 141 4.55 20.22 -0.46
CA VAL A 141 5.36 19.00 -0.56
C VAL A 141 6.79 19.42 -0.85
N GLN A 142 7.71 18.91 -0.05
CA GLN A 142 9.14 19.19 -0.15
C GLN A 142 9.92 17.94 -0.55
N HIS A 143 10.94 18.13 -1.37
CA HIS A 143 12.06 17.21 -1.49
C HIS A 143 13.14 17.62 -0.51
N ILE A 144 13.62 16.67 0.29
CA ILE A 144 14.57 16.94 1.34
C ILE A 144 15.68 15.91 1.27
N THR A 145 16.93 16.37 1.12
CA THR A 145 18.12 15.52 1.05
C THR A 145 18.94 15.67 2.32
N PHE A 146 19.42 14.55 2.85
CA PHE A 146 20.27 14.48 4.03
C PHE A 146 21.62 13.86 3.65
N ASP A 147 22.69 14.48 4.08
CA ASP A 147 24.03 13.90 4.10
C ASP A 147 24.13 12.85 5.22
N LEU A 148 24.60 11.67 4.85
CA LEU A 148 24.79 10.51 5.73
C LEU A 148 26.28 10.27 6.05
N SER A 149 27.17 11.17 5.66
CA SER A 149 28.60 11.06 5.91
C SER A 149 28.92 10.98 7.41
N GLY A 150 29.96 10.18 7.75
CA GLY A 150 30.44 10.09 9.14
C GLY A 150 29.65 9.12 10.02
N GLY A 151 28.75 8.31 9.45
CA GLY A 151 28.13 7.18 10.15
C GLY A 151 29.11 6.05 10.40
N ASP A 152 29.08 5.47 11.62
CA ASP A 152 29.79 4.25 11.96
C ASP A 152 28.85 3.34 12.76
N PRO A 153 28.36 2.24 12.14
CA PRO A 153 28.47 1.90 10.72
C PRO A 153 27.79 2.90 9.78
N GLN A 154 28.21 2.96 8.51
CA GLN A 154 27.51 3.77 7.52
C GLN A 154 26.03 3.38 7.41
N LEU A 155 25.13 4.36 7.26
CA LEU A 155 23.71 4.10 7.01
C LEU A 155 23.52 3.75 5.54
N GLU A 156 23.49 2.46 5.23
CA GLU A 156 23.20 1.95 3.90
C GLU A 156 21.71 1.60 3.79
N TYR A 157 21.14 1.76 2.61
CA TYR A 157 19.75 1.40 2.31
C TYR A 157 19.61 0.92 0.87
N VAL A 158 18.45 0.35 0.54
CA VAL A 158 18.09 -0.05 -0.82
C VAL A 158 16.72 0.50 -1.20
N GLU A 159 16.43 0.51 -2.49
CA GLU A 159 15.18 1.01 -3.06
C GLU A 159 13.96 0.29 -2.45
N GLY A 160 12.95 1.05 -2.05
CA GLY A 160 11.73 0.55 -1.40
C GLY A 160 11.79 0.51 0.13
N GLN A 161 12.93 0.88 0.75
CA GLN A 161 13.01 1.03 2.20
C GLN A 161 12.53 2.41 2.68
N SER A 162 12.34 2.51 3.99
CA SER A 162 11.95 3.73 4.69
C SER A 162 12.99 4.08 5.75
N ILE A 163 13.10 5.38 6.09
CA ILE A 163 13.83 5.86 7.27
C ILE A 163 12.88 6.52 8.26
N GLY A 164 13.28 6.53 9.53
CA GLY A 164 12.55 7.20 10.58
C GLY A 164 13.18 8.54 10.92
N ILE A 165 12.34 9.56 11.07
CA ILE A 165 12.74 10.91 11.50
C ILE A 165 12.19 11.17 12.89
N ILE A 166 13.04 11.66 13.79
CA ILE A 166 12.65 12.11 15.12
C ILE A 166 12.78 13.64 15.13
N PRO A 167 11.66 14.40 15.08
CA PRO A 167 11.72 15.86 15.14
C PRO A 167 12.23 16.34 16.48
N GLU A 168 12.91 17.48 16.48
CA GLU A 168 13.34 18.14 17.71
C GLU A 168 12.15 18.68 18.52
N GLY A 169 12.38 18.88 19.82
CA GLY A 169 11.39 19.41 20.75
C GLY A 169 10.57 18.35 21.46
N GLU A 170 9.60 18.83 22.23
CA GLU A 170 8.76 18.03 23.11
C GLU A 170 7.28 18.33 22.87
N ASP A 171 6.43 17.37 23.17
CA ASP A 171 4.97 17.54 23.14
C ASP A 171 4.49 18.37 24.37
N ALA A 172 3.21 18.70 24.40
CA ALA A 172 2.60 19.47 25.52
C ALA A 172 2.73 18.80 26.91
N LYS A 173 3.23 17.55 26.96
CA LYS A 173 3.47 16.79 28.19
C LYS A 173 4.96 16.68 28.54
N GLY A 174 5.83 17.42 27.85
CA GLY A 174 7.29 17.38 28.03
C GLY A 174 7.93 16.08 27.58
N LYS A 175 7.32 15.37 26.63
CA LYS A 175 7.87 14.13 26.04
C LYS A 175 8.45 14.43 24.66
N PRO A 176 9.61 13.85 24.30
CA PRO A 176 10.16 13.98 22.96
C PRO A 176 9.13 13.63 21.89
N HIS A 177 9.15 14.37 20.80
CA HIS A 177 8.28 14.11 19.65
C HIS A 177 8.45 12.70 19.12
N LYS A 178 7.35 12.10 18.62
CA LYS A 178 7.33 10.73 18.13
C LYS A 178 7.99 10.62 16.77
N LEU A 179 8.78 9.57 16.60
CA LEU A 179 9.32 9.12 15.32
C LEU A 179 8.20 8.95 14.27
N ARG A 180 8.49 9.35 13.04
CA ARG A 180 7.67 9.03 11.85
C ARG A 180 8.53 8.39 10.78
N LEU A 181 7.98 7.37 10.14
CA LEU A 181 8.59 6.70 9.00
C LEU A 181 8.24 7.43 7.71
N TYR A 182 9.20 7.51 6.81
CA TYR A 182 9.05 8.04 5.46
C TYR A 182 9.73 7.10 4.47
N SER A 183 9.00 6.75 3.40
CA SER A 183 9.58 6.01 2.29
C SER A 183 10.68 6.83 1.64
N ILE A 184 11.81 6.20 1.36
CA ILE A 184 12.96 6.84 0.73
C ILE A 184 12.62 7.22 -0.71
N ALA A 185 13.10 8.36 -1.16
CA ALA A 185 12.85 8.90 -2.50
C ALA A 185 14.09 8.93 -3.41
N SER A 186 15.29 8.59 -2.89
CA SER A 186 16.54 8.45 -3.64
C SER A 186 16.92 6.98 -3.82
N THR A 187 17.75 6.67 -4.81
CA THR A 187 18.38 5.35 -4.93
C THR A 187 19.40 5.14 -3.82
N ARG A 188 19.89 3.91 -3.66
CA ARG A 188 20.95 3.57 -2.70
C ARG A 188 22.23 4.40 -2.87
N HIS A 189 22.44 4.96 -4.06
CA HIS A 189 23.57 5.82 -4.37
C HIS A 189 23.33 7.30 -4.04
N GLY A 190 22.14 7.63 -3.53
CA GLY A 190 21.72 9.02 -3.31
C GLY A 190 21.33 9.72 -4.61
N ASP A 191 20.87 10.96 -4.53
CA ASP A 191 20.54 11.75 -5.72
C ASP A 191 21.79 12.27 -6.45
N ASP A 192 22.92 12.38 -5.74
CA ASP A 192 24.22 12.84 -6.25
C ASP A 192 25.17 11.69 -6.66
N LEU A 193 24.77 10.42 -6.45
CA LEU A 193 25.53 9.21 -6.77
C LEU A 193 26.86 9.08 -6.02
N LYS A 194 26.93 9.54 -4.77
CA LYS A 194 28.14 9.46 -3.93
C LYS A 194 27.99 8.48 -2.76
N ASP A 195 26.93 7.70 -2.70
CA ASP A 195 26.62 6.69 -1.67
C ASP A 195 26.53 7.28 -0.23
N ASN A 196 26.32 8.58 -0.11
CA ASN A 196 26.37 9.28 1.17
C ASN A 196 25.16 10.20 1.41
N THR A 197 24.12 10.10 0.62
CA THR A 197 22.89 10.90 0.81
C THR A 197 21.63 10.04 0.79
N VAL A 198 20.57 10.52 1.43
CA VAL A 198 19.21 9.97 1.35
C VAL A 198 18.21 11.10 1.18
N SER A 199 17.23 10.91 0.31
CA SER A 199 16.20 11.92 0.07
C SER A 199 14.81 11.42 0.44
N LEU A 200 13.96 12.35 0.90
CA LEU A 200 12.55 12.13 1.22
C LEU A 200 11.65 13.03 0.38
N CYS A 201 10.45 12.55 0.11
CA CYS A 201 9.34 13.32 -0.45
C CYS A 201 8.27 13.52 0.64
N VAL A 202 8.19 14.72 1.21
CA VAL A 202 7.39 14.97 2.42
C VAL A 202 6.28 15.96 2.15
N ARG A 203 5.03 15.53 2.36
CA ARG A 203 3.88 16.42 2.38
C ARG A 203 3.63 16.92 3.80
N GLN A 204 3.50 18.23 3.97
CA GLN A 204 3.02 18.82 5.21
C GLN A 204 1.58 18.35 5.47
N LEU A 205 1.39 17.59 6.55
CA LEU A 205 0.05 17.17 6.97
C LEU A 205 -0.70 18.38 7.52
N GLU A 206 -1.88 18.63 6.99
CA GLU A 206 -2.84 19.58 7.56
C GLU A 206 -4.22 18.94 7.67
N TYR A 207 -4.90 19.20 8.77
CA TYR A 207 -6.28 18.77 8.98
C TYR A 207 -7.02 19.80 9.86
N LYS A 208 -8.33 19.71 9.93
CA LYS A 208 -9.13 20.50 10.87
C LYS A 208 -9.43 19.67 12.10
N ASN A 209 -9.27 20.26 13.29
CA ASN A 209 -9.73 19.66 14.54
C ASN A 209 -11.26 19.76 14.67
N GLU A 210 -11.81 19.28 15.78
CA GLU A 210 -13.26 19.31 16.06
C GLU A 210 -13.81 20.73 16.11
N ASP A 211 -13.00 21.72 16.49
CA ASP A 211 -13.35 23.15 16.56
C ASP A 211 -13.23 23.85 15.20
N GLY A 212 -12.82 23.14 14.14
CA GLY A 212 -12.61 23.67 12.80
C GLY A 212 -11.28 24.40 12.60
N GLU A 213 -10.39 24.41 13.59
CA GLU A 213 -9.08 25.02 13.52
C GLU A 213 -8.13 24.16 12.67
N LYS A 214 -7.26 24.83 11.92
CA LYS A 214 -6.27 24.19 11.08
C LYS A 214 -5.09 23.70 11.91
N ILE A 215 -4.86 22.40 11.94
CA ILE A 215 -3.78 21.76 12.67
C ILE A 215 -2.77 21.20 11.67
N TYR A 216 -1.50 21.35 11.99
CA TYR A 216 -0.38 20.83 11.19
C TYR A 216 0.29 19.64 11.89
N GLY A 217 0.72 18.66 11.09
CA GLY A 217 1.47 17.52 11.61
C GLY A 217 2.87 17.93 12.07
N VAL A 218 3.24 17.57 13.29
CA VAL A 218 4.51 17.97 13.92
C VAL A 218 5.72 17.60 13.05
N CYS A 219 5.91 16.32 12.75
CA CYS A 219 7.11 15.87 12.02
C CYS A 219 7.12 16.36 10.58
N SER A 220 5.98 16.36 9.89
CA SER A 220 5.91 16.82 8.50
C SER A 220 6.12 18.32 8.37
N THR A 221 5.67 19.13 9.34
CA THR A 221 5.92 20.57 9.37
C THR A 221 7.39 20.85 9.69
N TYR A 222 7.95 20.18 10.71
CA TYR A 222 9.37 20.24 11.00
C TYR A 222 10.22 19.98 9.75
N LEU A 223 9.96 18.89 9.03
CA LEU A 223 10.68 18.53 7.81
C LEU A 223 10.48 19.53 6.66
N CYS A 224 9.28 20.08 6.53
CA CYS A 224 9.04 21.08 5.49
C CYS A 224 9.72 22.42 5.77
N ASP A 225 9.98 22.75 7.06
CA ASP A 225 10.52 24.04 7.48
C ASP A 225 12.04 24.04 7.74
N ILE A 226 12.66 22.85 7.84
CA ILE A 226 14.11 22.78 8.11
C ILE A 226 14.93 23.35 6.95
N GLU A 227 16.03 24.01 7.32
CA GLU A 227 16.96 24.62 6.37
C GLU A 227 18.21 23.75 6.15
N PRO A 228 18.88 23.87 4.99
CA PRO A 228 20.19 23.27 4.78
C PRO A 228 21.16 23.61 5.92
N GLY A 229 21.96 22.63 6.34
CA GLY A 229 22.85 22.70 7.50
C GLY A 229 22.23 22.22 8.81
N THR A 230 20.91 22.05 8.89
CA THR A 230 20.24 21.54 10.10
C THR A 230 20.58 20.07 10.34
N LYS A 231 20.88 19.71 11.61
CA LYS A 231 21.08 18.32 12.03
C LYS A 231 19.75 17.65 12.36
N VAL A 232 19.54 16.43 11.85
CA VAL A 232 18.29 15.68 12.01
C VAL A 232 18.57 14.28 12.53
N LYS A 233 17.78 13.81 13.50
CA LYS A 233 17.85 12.45 14.03
C LYS A 233 17.18 11.47 13.08
N ILE A 234 17.98 10.60 12.48
CA ILE A 234 17.54 9.58 11.50
C ILE A 234 17.70 8.18 12.09
N THR A 235 16.73 7.33 11.85
CA THR A 235 16.76 5.89 12.21
C THR A 235 16.49 5.02 11.01
N GLY A 236 16.79 3.75 11.11
CA GLY A 236 16.56 2.79 10.04
C GLY A 236 17.87 2.29 9.42
N PRO A 237 17.82 1.89 8.14
CA PRO A 237 16.62 1.79 7.31
C PRO A 237 15.67 0.70 7.82
N VAL A 238 14.42 0.74 7.38
CA VAL A 238 13.39 -0.27 7.72
C VAL A 238 12.58 -0.64 6.48
N GLY A 239 11.88 -1.78 6.56
CA GLY A 239 10.99 -2.27 5.50
C GLY A 239 11.69 -3.29 4.58
N LYS A 240 10.90 -4.30 4.19
CA LYS A 240 11.27 -5.32 3.19
C LYS A 240 10.10 -5.63 2.25
N GLU A 241 8.95 -5.00 2.48
CA GLU A 241 7.73 -5.28 1.72
C GLU A 241 7.71 -4.59 0.34
N MET A 242 8.48 -3.49 0.20
CA MET A 242 8.48 -2.65 -1.00
C MET A 242 9.82 -2.74 -1.76
N LEU A 243 10.58 -3.83 -1.59
CA LEU A 243 11.87 -3.95 -2.27
C LEU A 243 11.69 -4.24 -3.75
N LEU A 244 12.48 -3.57 -4.59
CA LEU A 244 12.52 -3.83 -6.03
C LEU A 244 13.18 -5.20 -6.28
N PRO A 245 12.64 -6.05 -7.19
CA PRO A 245 13.29 -7.31 -7.55
C PRO A 245 14.63 -7.06 -8.27
N GLU A 246 15.59 -7.94 -8.07
CA GLU A 246 16.90 -7.88 -8.75
C GLU A 246 16.84 -8.44 -10.18
N ASP A 247 15.70 -9.01 -10.61
CA ASP A 247 15.53 -9.54 -11.97
C ASP A 247 15.39 -8.38 -12.97
N GLU A 248 16.37 -8.18 -13.82
CA GLU A 248 16.39 -7.15 -14.86
C GLU A 248 15.27 -7.29 -15.91
N ASP A 249 14.67 -8.49 -16.03
CA ASP A 249 13.56 -8.78 -16.95
C ASP A 249 12.19 -8.70 -16.25
N ALA A 250 12.13 -8.30 -14.98
CA ALA A 250 10.88 -8.15 -14.27
C ALA A 250 10.00 -7.04 -14.89
N ASN A 251 8.68 -7.25 -14.91
CA ASN A 251 7.74 -6.17 -15.20
C ASN A 251 7.27 -5.51 -13.89
N ILE A 252 7.17 -4.20 -13.88
CA ILE A 252 6.85 -3.43 -12.69
C ILE A 252 5.65 -2.53 -12.94
N ILE A 253 4.54 -2.79 -12.26
CA ILE A 253 3.36 -1.91 -12.25
C ILE A 253 3.39 -1.11 -10.95
N MET A 254 3.30 0.21 -11.05
CA MET A 254 3.40 1.15 -9.94
C MET A 254 2.12 1.97 -9.83
N LEU A 255 1.46 1.92 -8.68
CA LEU A 255 0.23 2.65 -8.36
C LEU A 255 0.54 3.65 -7.26
N ALA A 256 0.66 4.94 -7.60
CA ALA A 256 1.09 5.98 -6.66
C ALA A 256 0.09 7.13 -6.55
N THR A 257 -0.14 7.64 -5.34
CA THR A 257 -0.86 8.89 -5.12
C THR A 257 -0.08 9.83 -4.20
N GLY A 258 0.04 11.08 -4.60
CA GLY A 258 0.76 12.08 -3.81
C GLY A 258 2.20 11.66 -3.49
N THR A 259 2.58 11.71 -2.21
CA THR A 259 3.93 11.34 -1.76
C THR A 259 4.22 9.84 -1.78
N GLY A 260 3.23 8.99 -2.08
CA GLY A 260 3.46 7.58 -2.42
C GLY A 260 4.30 7.38 -3.68
N ILE A 261 4.61 8.44 -4.40
CA ILE A 261 5.58 8.43 -5.50
C ILE A 261 7.03 8.21 -5.02
N ALA A 262 7.34 8.40 -3.74
CA ALA A 262 8.70 8.30 -3.23
C ALA A 262 9.39 6.97 -3.56
N PRO A 263 8.87 5.78 -3.19
CA PRO A 263 9.49 4.52 -3.56
C PRO A 263 9.49 4.29 -5.08
N MET A 264 8.46 4.75 -5.80
CA MET A 264 8.39 4.58 -7.26
C MET A 264 9.46 5.41 -7.97
N ARG A 265 9.78 6.61 -7.46
CA ARG A 265 10.88 7.42 -7.95
C ARG A 265 12.22 6.69 -7.83
N THR A 266 12.45 5.99 -6.73
CA THR A 266 13.70 5.23 -6.54
C THR A 266 13.84 4.11 -7.57
N TYR A 267 12.74 3.40 -7.85
CA TYR A 267 12.73 2.34 -8.86
C TYR A 267 12.98 2.90 -10.26
N LEU A 268 12.26 3.97 -10.63
CA LEU A 268 12.37 4.58 -11.95
C LEU A 268 13.75 5.19 -12.19
N ARG A 269 14.35 5.82 -11.19
CA ARG A 269 15.73 6.29 -11.29
C ARG A 269 16.71 5.14 -11.51
N ARG A 270 16.61 4.07 -10.71
CA ARG A 270 17.46 2.88 -10.87
C ARG A 270 17.30 2.25 -12.26
N MET A 271 16.09 2.25 -12.82
CA MET A 271 15.79 1.66 -14.13
C MET A 271 16.24 2.54 -15.29
N PHE A 272 16.03 3.86 -15.23
CA PHE A 272 16.04 4.74 -16.39
C PHE A 272 17.01 5.93 -16.31
N GLU A 273 17.43 6.33 -15.11
CA GLU A 273 18.46 7.38 -15.00
C GLU A 273 19.80 6.84 -15.49
N THR A 274 20.35 7.42 -16.56
CA THR A 274 21.56 6.92 -17.21
C THR A 274 22.74 6.80 -16.25
N ARG A 275 22.97 7.81 -15.42
CA ARG A 275 24.06 7.83 -14.44
C ARG A 275 23.91 6.75 -13.37
N GLU A 276 22.68 6.44 -12.96
CA GLU A 276 22.39 5.35 -12.04
C GLU A 276 22.67 3.99 -12.67
N ARG A 277 22.25 3.80 -13.91
CA ARG A 277 22.48 2.56 -14.66
C ARG A 277 23.97 2.28 -14.83
N ASP A 278 24.74 3.30 -15.15
CA ASP A 278 26.19 3.21 -15.28
C ASP A 278 26.85 2.86 -13.93
N ALA A 279 26.40 3.44 -12.83
CA ALA A 279 26.92 3.19 -11.49
C ALA A 279 26.56 1.79 -10.96
N ASN A 280 25.35 1.30 -11.24
CA ASN A 280 24.84 0.03 -10.72
C ASN A 280 25.34 -1.21 -11.50
N GLY A 281 25.71 -1.07 -12.76
CA GLY A 281 25.94 -2.20 -13.66
C GLY A 281 24.69 -3.08 -13.85
N TRP A 282 23.50 -2.55 -13.55
CA TRP A 282 22.19 -3.22 -13.63
C TRP A 282 21.38 -2.58 -14.74
N THR A 283 20.89 -3.39 -15.69
CA THR A 283 20.22 -2.91 -16.89
C THR A 283 18.81 -3.46 -16.94
N PHE A 284 17.83 -2.61 -16.66
CA PHE A 284 16.42 -2.98 -16.75
C PHE A 284 16.02 -3.23 -18.21
N ARG A 285 15.41 -4.41 -18.47
CA ARG A 285 14.94 -4.86 -19.78
C ARG A 285 13.44 -5.15 -19.81
N GLY A 286 12.78 -5.16 -18.64
CA GLY A 286 11.35 -5.39 -18.52
C GLY A 286 10.51 -4.19 -18.93
N LYS A 287 9.24 -4.24 -18.53
CA LYS A 287 8.29 -3.13 -18.71
C LYS A 287 7.94 -2.53 -17.36
N ALA A 288 8.06 -1.23 -17.22
CA ALA A 288 7.63 -0.45 -16.06
C ALA A 288 6.44 0.42 -16.44
N TRP A 289 5.39 0.41 -15.64
CA TRP A 289 4.20 1.22 -15.86
C TRP A 289 3.80 1.96 -14.59
N LEU A 290 3.91 3.30 -14.63
CA LEU A 290 3.51 4.16 -13.54
C LEU A 290 2.10 4.73 -13.75
N PHE A 291 1.22 4.49 -12.78
CA PHE A 291 -0.03 5.21 -12.62
C PHE A 291 0.12 6.22 -11.49
N MET A 292 0.01 7.52 -11.81
CA MET A 292 0.17 8.59 -10.83
C MET A 292 -1.12 9.37 -10.63
N GLY A 293 -1.65 9.35 -9.40
CA GLY A 293 -2.82 10.13 -8.99
C GLY A 293 -2.44 11.46 -8.33
N ALA A 294 -3.00 12.57 -8.85
CA ALA A 294 -2.80 13.91 -8.31
C ALA A 294 -4.10 14.72 -8.34
N PRO A 295 -4.26 15.76 -7.49
CA PRO A 295 -5.44 16.61 -7.56
C PRO A 295 -5.44 17.55 -8.76
N LYS A 296 -4.28 18.11 -9.15
CA LYS A 296 -4.07 19.03 -10.27
C LYS A 296 -2.73 18.77 -10.94
N THR A 297 -2.54 19.24 -12.16
CA THR A 297 -1.25 19.14 -12.88
C THR A 297 -0.07 19.70 -12.07
N PRO A 298 -0.13 20.87 -11.38
CA PRO A 298 0.97 21.37 -10.56
C PRO A 298 1.32 20.48 -9.34
N ASN A 299 0.49 19.49 -9.03
CA ASN A 299 0.72 18.51 -7.96
C ASN A 299 1.34 17.19 -8.44
N LEU A 300 1.66 17.05 -9.72
CA LEU A 300 2.41 15.93 -10.24
C LEU A 300 3.88 16.09 -9.82
N LEU A 301 4.27 15.31 -8.82
CA LEU A 301 5.61 15.37 -8.24
C LEU A 301 6.60 14.64 -9.17
N TYR A 302 7.76 15.24 -9.44
CA TYR A 302 8.80 14.70 -10.34
C TYR A 302 8.33 14.44 -11.79
N ASP A 303 7.26 15.10 -12.22
CA ASP A 303 6.60 14.88 -13.51
C ASP A 303 7.55 14.98 -14.71
N ALA A 304 8.44 15.97 -14.68
CA ALA A 304 9.40 16.19 -15.77
C ALA A 304 10.38 15.04 -15.95
N ASP A 305 10.80 14.41 -14.84
CA ASP A 305 11.72 13.27 -14.87
C ASP A 305 11.02 12.06 -15.52
N PHE A 306 9.76 11.80 -15.13
CA PHE A 306 9.00 10.66 -15.65
C PHE A 306 8.61 10.86 -17.12
N GLU A 307 8.26 12.08 -17.53
CA GLU A 307 8.05 12.40 -18.95
C GLU A 307 9.35 12.26 -19.78
N HIS A 308 10.49 12.59 -19.17
CA HIS A 308 11.79 12.36 -19.79
C HIS A 308 12.05 10.85 -19.97
N TYR A 309 11.88 10.04 -18.94
CA TYR A 309 12.07 8.58 -19.06
C TYR A 309 11.12 7.94 -20.07
N GLU A 310 9.86 8.37 -20.14
CA GLU A 310 8.90 7.85 -21.13
C GLU A 310 9.34 8.17 -22.57
N ARG A 311 9.92 9.34 -22.82
CA ARG A 311 10.45 9.71 -24.14
C ARG A 311 11.71 8.95 -24.53
N GLU A 312 12.61 8.72 -23.55
CA GLU A 312 13.90 8.02 -23.81
C GLU A 312 13.74 6.51 -23.88
N PHE A 313 12.76 5.94 -23.18
CA PHE A 313 12.54 4.50 -23.08
C PHE A 313 11.08 4.10 -23.41
N PRO A 314 10.54 4.45 -24.59
CA PRO A 314 9.11 4.25 -24.91
C PRO A 314 8.69 2.78 -24.96
N ASP A 315 9.62 1.85 -25.20
CA ASP A 315 9.36 0.41 -25.22
C ASP A 315 9.35 -0.22 -23.82
N ASN A 316 9.98 0.45 -22.84
CA ASN A 316 10.17 -0.08 -21.48
C ASN A 316 9.39 0.68 -20.42
N PHE A 317 9.04 1.95 -20.64
CA PHE A 317 8.34 2.75 -19.64
C PHE A 317 7.07 3.40 -20.18
N ARG A 318 6.03 3.36 -19.38
CA ARG A 318 4.75 4.04 -19.64
C ARG A 318 4.31 4.83 -18.41
N TYR A 319 3.82 6.04 -18.63
CA TYR A 319 3.38 6.94 -17.60
C TYR A 319 1.91 7.36 -17.79
N THR A 320 1.03 6.94 -16.89
CA THR A 320 -0.42 7.22 -16.92
C THR A 320 -0.81 8.13 -15.77
N LYS A 321 -1.42 9.27 -16.08
CA LYS A 321 -1.80 10.31 -15.12
C LYS A 321 -3.30 10.28 -14.83
N ALA A 322 -3.69 10.37 -13.56
CA ALA A 322 -5.06 10.56 -13.10
C ALA A 322 -5.15 11.88 -12.30
N ILE A 323 -5.74 12.92 -12.91
CA ILE A 323 -5.76 14.27 -12.35
C ILE A 323 -7.19 14.60 -11.92
N SER A 324 -7.50 14.40 -10.64
CA SER A 324 -8.88 14.30 -10.16
C SER A 324 -9.69 15.59 -10.19
N ARG A 325 -9.06 16.74 -10.33
CA ARG A 325 -9.75 18.05 -10.45
C ARG A 325 -9.71 18.65 -11.85
N GLU A 326 -9.08 17.99 -12.80
CA GLU A 326 -8.92 18.47 -14.17
C GLU A 326 -9.42 17.47 -15.22
N GLN A 327 -9.56 16.19 -14.83
CA GLN A 327 -10.04 15.11 -15.70
C GLN A 327 -11.33 14.49 -15.16
N GLN A 328 -12.12 13.94 -16.07
CA GLN A 328 -13.35 13.21 -15.74
C GLN A 328 -13.21 11.75 -16.19
N ASN A 329 -13.78 10.84 -15.40
CA ASN A 329 -13.92 9.45 -15.77
C ASN A 329 -15.12 9.25 -16.72
N THR A 330 -15.31 8.05 -17.24
CA THR A 330 -16.37 7.70 -18.19
C THR A 330 -17.80 7.92 -17.66
N LYS A 331 -17.95 8.07 -16.34
CA LYS A 331 -19.24 8.34 -15.67
C LYS A 331 -19.47 9.84 -15.40
N GLY A 332 -18.57 10.72 -15.86
CA GLY A 332 -18.62 12.16 -15.62
C GLY A 332 -18.17 12.59 -14.22
N GLY A 333 -17.69 11.66 -13.39
CA GLY A 333 -17.08 11.91 -12.09
C GLY A 333 -15.60 12.31 -12.22
N ARG A 334 -14.96 12.58 -11.06
CA ARG A 334 -13.53 12.87 -11.03
C ARG A 334 -12.71 11.66 -11.47
N MET A 335 -11.63 11.91 -12.22
CA MET A 335 -10.67 10.89 -12.59
C MET A 335 -9.76 10.56 -11.42
N TYR A 336 -9.86 9.36 -10.88
CA TYR A 336 -8.94 8.82 -9.89
C TYR A 336 -8.07 7.70 -10.49
N ILE A 337 -7.06 7.29 -9.75
CA ILE A 337 -6.13 6.25 -10.21
C ILE A 337 -6.82 4.91 -10.49
N GLN A 338 -7.85 4.55 -9.70
CA GLN A 338 -8.63 3.34 -9.93
C GLN A 338 -9.43 3.38 -11.24
N ASP A 339 -9.87 4.55 -11.69
CA ASP A 339 -10.53 4.69 -12.98
C ASP A 339 -9.54 4.38 -14.12
N ARG A 340 -8.29 4.87 -14.01
CA ARG A 340 -7.22 4.55 -14.97
C ARG A 340 -6.84 3.06 -14.94
N VAL A 341 -6.79 2.45 -13.76
CA VAL A 341 -6.57 1.00 -13.64
C VAL A 341 -7.68 0.23 -14.36
N LEU A 342 -8.93 0.63 -14.21
CA LEU A 342 -10.07 0.00 -14.89
C LEU A 342 -10.02 0.20 -16.41
N GLU A 343 -9.66 1.41 -16.90
CA GLU A 343 -9.50 1.70 -18.33
C GLU A 343 -8.45 0.81 -19.00
N HIS A 344 -7.42 0.41 -18.26
CA HIS A 344 -6.30 -0.40 -18.74
C HIS A 344 -6.29 -1.83 -18.19
N ALA A 345 -7.43 -2.30 -17.68
CA ALA A 345 -7.54 -3.57 -17.00
C ALA A 345 -7.00 -4.75 -17.82
N ASP A 346 -7.30 -4.82 -19.11
CA ASP A 346 -6.86 -5.90 -19.97
C ASP A 346 -5.33 -5.98 -20.09
N GLU A 347 -4.68 -4.85 -20.26
CA GLU A 347 -3.22 -4.77 -20.33
C GLU A 347 -2.57 -5.11 -18.98
N ILE A 348 -3.13 -4.60 -17.88
CA ILE A 348 -2.66 -4.88 -16.51
C ILE A 348 -2.75 -6.38 -16.22
N PHE A 349 -3.88 -7.03 -16.52
CA PHE A 349 -4.03 -8.46 -16.31
C PHE A 349 -3.11 -9.28 -17.21
N SER A 350 -2.92 -8.89 -18.48
CA SER A 350 -1.95 -9.52 -19.37
C SER A 350 -0.53 -9.43 -18.82
N MET A 351 -0.16 -8.30 -18.19
CA MET A 351 1.13 -8.21 -17.49
C MET A 351 1.19 -9.10 -16.25
N ILE A 352 0.11 -9.13 -15.43
CA ILE A 352 0.05 -9.92 -14.18
C ILE A 352 0.14 -11.44 -14.45
N GLU A 353 -0.35 -11.93 -15.59
CA GLU A 353 -0.20 -13.33 -16.02
C GLU A 353 1.27 -13.75 -16.16
N ASN A 354 2.17 -12.81 -16.50
CA ASN A 354 3.60 -13.07 -16.49
C ASN A 354 4.10 -13.21 -15.04
N PRO A 355 4.69 -14.36 -14.64
CA PRO A 355 5.16 -14.59 -13.27
C PRO A 355 6.27 -13.63 -12.80
N LYS A 356 6.95 -12.93 -13.72
CA LYS A 356 7.95 -11.91 -13.42
C LYS A 356 7.34 -10.52 -13.20
N THR A 357 6.02 -10.35 -13.20
CA THR A 357 5.38 -9.06 -12.96
C THR A 357 5.14 -8.82 -11.48
N HIS A 358 5.59 -7.69 -10.98
CA HIS A 358 5.37 -7.19 -9.63
C HIS A 358 4.52 -5.92 -9.64
N VAL A 359 3.60 -5.81 -8.69
CA VAL A 359 2.74 -4.64 -8.53
C VAL A 359 3.06 -3.96 -7.20
N TYR A 360 3.33 -2.66 -7.25
CA TYR A 360 3.62 -1.82 -6.09
C TYR A 360 2.55 -0.76 -5.92
N MET A 361 1.98 -0.64 -4.74
CA MET A 361 1.01 0.38 -4.39
C MET A 361 1.50 1.19 -3.20
N CYS A 362 1.62 2.51 -3.37
CA CYS A 362 1.96 3.41 -2.27
C CYS A 362 1.18 4.72 -2.35
N GLY A 363 0.72 5.22 -1.19
CA GLY A 363 0.00 6.48 -1.11
C GLY A 363 -1.08 6.51 -0.03
N LEU A 364 -2.12 7.30 -0.26
CA LEU A 364 -3.22 7.44 0.70
C LEU A 364 -4.00 6.14 0.86
N ARG A 365 -4.24 5.72 2.11
CA ARG A 365 -5.00 4.50 2.44
C ARG A 365 -6.35 4.40 1.72
N GLY A 366 -7.00 5.53 1.46
CA GLY A 366 -8.27 5.57 0.73
C GLY A 366 -8.21 5.08 -0.73
N MET A 367 -7.01 4.88 -1.31
CA MET A 367 -6.88 4.35 -2.68
C MET A 367 -7.09 2.83 -2.76
N GLU A 368 -6.75 2.07 -1.70
CA GLU A 368 -6.82 0.61 -1.71
C GLU A 368 -8.22 0.06 -2.06
N PRO A 369 -9.31 0.51 -1.41
CA PRO A 369 -10.65 0.01 -1.74
C PRO A 369 -11.05 0.26 -3.19
N GLY A 370 -10.70 1.43 -3.73
CA GLY A 370 -10.98 1.77 -5.12
C GLY A 370 -10.20 0.92 -6.12
N ILE A 371 -8.93 0.64 -5.83
CA ILE A 371 -8.11 -0.26 -6.64
C ILE A 371 -8.65 -1.70 -6.55
N ASP A 372 -9.02 -2.17 -5.35
CA ASP A 372 -9.60 -3.51 -5.19
C ASP A 372 -10.93 -3.66 -5.94
N GLU A 373 -11.79 -2.63 -5.92
CA GLU A 373 -13.04 -2.63 -6.68
C GLU A 373 -12.76 -2.68 -8.19
N ALA A 374 -11.83 -1.87 -8.70
CA ALA A 374 -11.45 -1.87 -10.11
C ALA A 374 -10.86 -3.21 -10.54
N MET A 375 -9.96 -3.78 -9.75
CA MET A 375 -9.35 -5.08 -10.03
C MET A 375 -10.36 -6.23 -9.93
N THR A 376 -11.33 -6.15 -9.02
CA THR A 376 -12.44 -7.12 -8.93
C THR A 376 -13.31 -7.10 -10.18
N ALA A 377 -13.70 -5.91 -10.64
CA ALA A 377 -14.50 -5.76 -11.86
C ALA A 377 -13.73 -6.27 -13.09
N ALA A 378 -12.45 -5.94 -13.17
CA ALA A 378 -11.57 -6.34 -14.27
C ALA A 378 -11.33 -7.87 -14.29
N ALA A 379 -11.11 -8.49 -13.13
CA ALA A 379 -10.95 -9.94 -13.01
C ALA A 379 -12.23 -10.69 -13.42
N ALA A 380 -13.40 -10.22 -12.95
CA ALA A 380 -14.69 -10.79 -13.29
C ALA A 380 -14.95 -10.78 -14.81
N ALA A 381 -14.58 -9.71 -15.52
CA ALA A 381 -14.68 -9.61 -16.97
C ALA A 381 -13.83 -10.68 -17.71
N LYS A 382 -12.79 -11.20 -17.05
CA LYS A 382 -11.90 -12.27 -17.57
C LYS A 382 -12.24 -13.66 -17.01
N GLY A 383 -13.31 -13.78 -16.24
CA GLY A 383 -13.69 -15.05 -15.59
C GLY A 383 -12.75 -15.45 -14.44
N LEU A 384 -12.03 -14.50 -13.88
CA LEU A 384 -11.11 -14.67 -12.74
C LEU A 384 -11.75 -14.13 -11.45
N ASP A 385 -11.34 -14.69 -10.31
CA ASP A 385 -11.72 -14.19 -8.98
C ASP A 385 -10.55 -13.42 -8.34
N TRP A 386 -10.71 -12.09 -8.20
CA TRP A 386 -9.71 -11.24 -7.59
C TRP A 386 -9.46 -11.56 -6.10
N SER A 387 -10.51 -12.04 -5.41
CA SER A 387 -10.39 -12.42 -4.00
C SER A 387 -9.49 -13.64 -3.77
N GLU A 388 -9.33 -14.48 -4.80
CA GLU A 388 -8.39 -15.61 -4.80
C GLU A 388 -7.03 -15.23 -5.39
N LEU A 389 -7.02 -14.45 -6.49
CA LEU A 389 -5.80 -14.09 -7.20
C LEU A 389 -4.89 -13.14 -6.36
N ARG A 390 -5.45 -12.11 -5.73
CA ARG A 390 -4.68 -11.15 -4.93
C ARG A 390 -3.87 -11.81 -3.81
N PRO A 391 -4.43 -12.71 -2.97
CA PRO A 391 -3.66 -13.45 -1.97
C PRO A 391 -2.56 -14.33 -2.57
N GLN A 392 -2.78 -14.91 -3.75
CA GLN A 392 -1.75 -15.70 -4.44
C GLN A 392 -0.60 -14.82 -4.90
N LEU A 393 -0.87 -13.66 -5.50
CA LEU A 393 0.16 -12.67 -5.87
C LEU A 393 0.94 -12.20 -4.64
N LYS A 394 0.25 -11.91 -3.54
CA LYS A 394 0.89 -11.52 -2.28
C LYS A 394 1.79 -12.62 -1.71
N LYS A 395 1.34 -13.87 -1.74
CA LYS A 395 2.13 -15.03 -1.29
C LYS A 395 3.34 -15.27 -2.19
N ALA A 396 3.22 -14.96 -3.47
CA ALA A 396 4.30 -15.06 -4.46
C ALA A 396 5.27 -13.86 -4.42
N ASP A 397 5.11 -12.94 -3.47
CA ASP A 397 5.90 -11.70 -3.36
C ASP A 397 5.82 -10.82 -4.62
N ARG A 398 4.60 -10.67 -5.17
CA ARG A 398 4.31 -9.96 -6.42
C ARG A 398 3.26 -8.86 -6.27
N TRP A 399 2.70 -8.67 -5.07
CA TRP A 399 1.72 -7.63 -4.75
C TRP A 399 2.11 -6.94 -3.45
N HIS A 400 2.65 -5.74 -3.56
CA HIS A 400 3.26 -4.97 -2.49
C HIS A 400 2.43 -3.71 -2.21
N VAL A 401 2.10 -3.46 -0.94
CA VAL A 401 1.23 -2.34 -0.55
C VAL A 401 1.78 -1.65 0.70
N GLU A 402 2.01 -0.35 0.60
CA GLU A 402 2.36 0.52 1.72
C GLU A 402 1.50 1.80 1.63
N THR A 403 0.40 1.87 2.41
CA THR A 403 -0.51 3.01 2.43
C THR A 403 -0.60 3.64 3.83
N TYR A 404 -0.80 4.98 3.90
CA TYR A 404 -0.76 5.77 5.13
C TYR A 404 -1.96 6.73 5.28
#